data_7d7b92c9350385b0f6169b416e1bda86
#
_entry.id   7d7b92c9350385b0f6169b416e1bda86
#
_cell.length_a   1.000
_cell.length_b   1.000
_cell.length_c   1.000
_cell.angle_alpha   90.00
_cell.angle_beta   90.00
_cell.angle_gamma   90.00
#
_symmetry.space_group_name_H-M   'P 1'
#
loop_
_entity.id
_entity.type
_entity.pdbx_description
1 polymer ?
#
loop_
_entity_poly.entity_id
_entity_poly.type
_entity_poly.pdbx_seq_one_letter_code
_entity_poly.pdbx_strand_id
1 'polypeptide(L)'
;MAARDELVAAIAGRYSQADRTERGRILDEFTAVSGFHRKHAMRLLRGGQPTLRSGPRPGRRIYDDATREALIVIWEASDRICGKRLRPMVPVLVDAMERHGHLRLAPEVRIRLLAMSAATIDRALRDLRQRAGRSRRHKAPPSAAIRRSVPVRTFDGWDNPPPGFVEADLVSHSGPIAKGSFVQTLVLTDIATGWTECAPLLVREQRLLTEVLSEMRKLLPFGLLGLDTDNDSVFMNETVRDYCLAANVEFTRCRPYRKNDQAWVEQKNGSVVRRSGGYRRFEGLEAAAVLARLYAALRLFVNFFQPSFKLAAKSRDGAKVTKRYHSPATPCERLMTDARTSDQVRRRLETLRATLDPVRLLQQIRGAQQELVGLADTPILGDAMPPTAPTLEQFLSGLRTAWQEGEVRPTSTPKPKAKRLRRRPDPVAAGCAVGCGGPGCCWEGCCRPGVDWPGADWPCVDWPGVGWPGADGPC
;
A
#
# COMPACT_ATOMS: atom_id res chain seq x y z
N MET A 1 5.93 -25.59 40.46
CA MET A 1 6.87 -26.22 39.50
C MET A 1 7.24 -27.62 39.96
N ALA A 2 7.53 -27.88 41.22
CA ALA A 2 7.90 -29.18 41.76
C ALA A 2 6.96 -30.36 41.39
N ALA A 3 5.67 -30.21 41.59
CA ALA A 3 4.69 -31.28 41.28
C ALA A 3 4.65 -31.69 39.78
N ARG A 4 4.99 -30.78 38.85
CA ARG A 4 5.10 -31.11 37.43
C ARG A 4 6.36 -31.92 37.12
N ASP A 5 7.45 -31.57 37.74
CA ASP A 5 8.75 -32.25 37.53
C ASP A 5 8.71 -33.63 38.13
N GLU A 6 8.03 -33.80 39.27
CA GLU A 6 7.77 -35.11 39.90
C GLU A 6 6.88 -35.99 39.02
N LEU A 7 5.82 -35.46 38.43
CA LEU A 7 4.95 -36.16 37.49
C LEU A 7 5.73 -36.63 36.24
N VAL A 8 6.58 -35.76 35.68
CA VAL A 8 7.45 -36.12 34.53
C VAL A 8 8.42 -37.20 34.91
N ALA A 9 9.08 -37.12 36.07
CA ALA A 9 10.03 -38.10 36.55
C ALA A 9 9.36 -39.47 36.77
N ALA A 10 8.18 -39.50 37.38
CA ALA A 10 7.44 -40.74 37.66
C ALA A 10 7.02 -41.46 36.35
N ILE A 11 6.66 -40.72 35.31
CA ILE A 11 6.17 -41.32 34.07
C ILE A 11 7.29 -41.60 33.05
N ALA A 12 8.41 -40.85 33.08
CA ALA A 12 9.51 -40.97 32.13
C ALA A 12 10.15 -42.37 32.14
N GLY A 13 10.32 -42.97 33.32
CA GLY A 13 10.84 -44.33 33.47
C GLY A 13 9.96 -45.38 32.78
N ARG A 14 8.66 -45.35 33.03
CA ARG A 14 7.66 -46.20 32.40
C ARG A 14 7.61 -45.99 30.87
N TYR A 15 7.64 -44.72 30.42
CA TYR A 15 7.63 -44.38 29.00
C TYR A 15 8.89 -44.90 28.25
N SER A 16 10.05 -44.89 28.89
CA SER A 16 11.30 -45.35 28.28
C SER A 16 11.32 -46.84 28.03
N GLN A 17 10.72 -47.61 28.94
CA GLN A 17 10.67 -49.09 28.90
C GLN A 17 9.52 -49.64 28.05
N ALA A 18 8.50 -48.85 27.78
CA ALA A 18 7.28 -49.25 27.08
C ALA A 18 7.54 -49.52 25.57
N ASP A 19 6.75 -50.41 24.98
CA ASP A 19 6.71 -50.62 23.55
C ASP A 19 6.07 -49.45 22.79
N ARG A 20 5.99 -49.53 21.47
CA ARG A 20 5.48 -48.46 20.62
C ARG A 20 4.00 -48.12 20.90
N THR A 21 3.19 -49.14 21.17
CA THR A 21 1.75 -49.02 21.40
C THR A 21 1.50 -48.41 22.78
N GLU A 22 2.19 -48.90 23.78
CA GLU A 22 2.09 -48.45 25.16
C GLU A 22 2.63 -47.00 25.32
N ARG A 23 3.74 -46.66 24.62
CA ARG A 23 4.19 -45.25 24.54
C ARG A 23 3.15 -44.32 24.01
N GLY A 24 2.33 -44.77 23.05
CA GLY A 24 1.19 -44.00 22.53
C GLY A 24 0.18 -43.71 23.64
N ARG A 25 -0.23 -44.74 24.38
CA ARG A 25 -1.20 -44.61 25.48
C ARG A 25 -0.69 -43.70 26.60
N ILE A 26 0.53 -43.96 27.09
CA ILE A 26 1.17 -43.14 28.13
C ILE A 26 1.25 -41.66 27.70
N LEU A 27 1.54 -41.40 26.44
CA LEU A 27 1.62 -40.06 25.91
C LEU A 27 0.24 -39.38 25.85
N ASP A 28 -0.82 -40.12 25.51
CA ASP A 28 -2.18 -39.61 25.45
C ASP A 28 -2.70 -39.28 26.88
N GLU A 29 -2.47 -40.21 27.83
CA GLU A 29 -2.77 -40.01 29.26
C GLU A 29 -2.01 -38.78 29.81
N PHE A 30 -0.73 -38.66 29.54
CA PHE A 30 0.11 -37.59 30.03
C PHE A 30 -0.32 -36.22 29.42
N THR A 31 -0.68 -36.19 28.15
CA THR A 31 -1.19 -34.94 27.53
C THR A 31 -2.54 -34.55 28.05
N ALA A 32 -3.44 -35.50 28.34
CA ALA A 32 -4.74 -35.25 28.93
C ALA A 32 -4.63 -34.64 30.35
N VAL A 33 -3.73 -35.14 31.15
CA VAL A 33 -3.54 -34.67 32.54
C VAL A 33 -2.75 -33.36 32.60
N SER A 34 -1.67 -33.25 31.79
CA SER A 34 -0.77 -32.09 31.85
C SER A 34 -1.19 -30.88 31.02
N GLY A 35 -2.07 -31.09 30.04
CA GLY A 35 -2.44 -30.06 29.06
C GLY A 35 -1.33 -29.71 28.08
N PHE A 36 -0.23 -30.47 28.05
CA PHE A 36 0.87 -30.19 27.14
C PHE A 36 0.57 -30.61 25.70
N HIS A 37 1.07 -29.84 24.75
CA HIS A 37 1.07 -30.29 23.36
C HIS A 37 1.87 -31.58 23.19
N ARG A 38 1.34 -32.55 22.44
CA ARG A 38 1.89 -33.91 22.28
C ARG A 38 3.40 -33.96 22.00
N LYS A 39 3.93 -33.07 21.12
CA LYS A 39 5.38 -33.02 20.83
C LYS A 39 6.22 -32.54 22.02
N HIS A 40 5.66 -31.68 22.87
CA HIS A 40 6.34 -31.20 24.07
C HIS A 40 6.36 -32.32 25.13
N ALA A 41 5.25 -32.96 25.38
CA ALA A 41 5.11 -34.10 26.25
C ALA A 41 6.09 -35.23 25.89
N MET A 42 6.14 -35.60 24.62
CA MET A 42 7.10 -36.62 24.11
C MET A 42 8.56 -36.24 24.37
N ARG A 43 8.92 -34.96 24.27
CA ARG A 43 10.27 -34.48 24.55
C ARG A 43 10.63 -34.59 26.03
N LEU A 44 9.69 -34.21 26.91
CA LEU A 44 9.86 -34.29 28.35
C LEU A 44 10.04 -35.77 28.80
N LEU A 45 9.15 -36.65 28.36
CA LEU A 45 9.18 -38.09 28.73
C LEU A 45 10.38 -38.86 28.18
N ARG A 46 11.05 -38.35 27.13
CA ARG A 46 12.31 -38.91 26.61
C ARG A 46 13.56 -38.47 27.39
N GLY A 47 13.39 -37.90 28.57
CA GLY A 47 14.52 -37.38 29.36
C GLY A 47 15.18 -36.16 28.79
N GLY A 48 14.50 -35.49 27.88
CA GLY A 48 14.91 -34.18 27.33
C GLY A 48 14.65 -33.11 28.35
N GLN A 49 15.41 -33.07 29.44
CA GLN A 49 15.59 -31.77 30.08
C GLN A 49 16.04 -30.79 29.02
N PRO A 50 15.46 -29.58 28.95
CA PRO A 50 16.05 -28.54 28.13
C PRO A 50 17.46 -28.36 28.72
N THR A 51 18.46 -29.00 28.12
CA THR A 51 19.82 -28.53 28.29
C THR A 51 19.74 -27.07 27.93
N LEU A 52 19.76 -26.21 28.93
CA LEU A 52 19.98 -24.78 28.75
C LEU A 52 21.31 -24.71 28.01
N ARG A 53 21.20 -24.75 26.69
CA ARG A 53 22.36 -24.49 25.84
C ARG A 53 22.73 -23.07 26.12
N SER A 54 23.70 -22.88 27.00
CA SER A 54 24.34 -21.63 27.29
C SER A 54 25.03 -21.17 25.99
N GLY A 55 24.40 -20.23 25.29
CA GLY A 55 24.95 -19.59 24.13
C GLY A 55 24.22 -19.93 22.83
N PRO A 56 24.16 -18.99 21.89
CA PRO A 56 23.71 -19.25 20.55
C PRO A 56 24.63 -20.29 19.92
N ARG A 57 24.08 -21.30 19.24
CA ARG A 57 24.88 -22.19 18.38
C ARG A 57 25.75 -21.29 17.53
N PRO A 58 27.07 -21.48 17.47
CA PRO A 58 27.90 -20.86 16.46
C PRO A 58 27.45 -21.42 15.12
N GLY A 59 26.37 -20.81 14.57
CA GLY A 59 25.90 -21.16 13.25
C GLY A 59 27.03 -20.76 12.30
N ARG A 60 27.45 -21.66 11.44
CA ARG A 60 28.33 -21.34 10.32
C ARG A 60 27.70 -20.14 9.61
N ARG A 61 28.23 -18.94 9.80
CA ARG A 61 27.75 -17.71 9.14
C ARG A 61 28.04 -17.88 7.64
N ILE A 62 27.07 -18.39 6.91
CA ILE A 62 27.14 -18.51 5.44
C ILE A 62 27.14 -17.10 4.82
N TYR A 63 26.42 -16.19 5.46
CA TYR A 63 26.26 -14.79 5.02
C TYR A 63 27.08 -13.89 5.94
N ASP A 64 28.17 -13.40 5.41
CA ASP A 64 29.09 -12.48 6.09
C ASP A 64 28.54 -11.03 6.12
N ASP A 65 29.29 -10.14 6.74
CA ASP A 65 28.89 -8.75 6.87
C ASP A 65 28.88 -8.03 5.51
N ALA A 66 29.78 -8.38 4.58
CA ALA A 66 29.78 -7.84 3.22
C ALA A 66 28.51 -8.21 2.45
N THR A 67 28.04 -9.46 2.57
CA THR A 67 26.76 -9.90 1.98
C THR A 67 25.58 -9.17 2.63
N ARG A 68 25.64 -8.91 3.94
CA ARG A 68 24.60 -8.17 4.66
C ARG A 68 24.55 -6.71 4.24
N GLU A 69 25.69 -6.04 4.10
CA GLU A 69 25.77 -4.66 3.61
C GLU A 69 25.20 -4.55 2.20
N ALA A 70 25.60 -5.42 1.28
CA ALA A 70 25.03 -5.47 -0.06
C ALA A 70 23.51 -5.67 -0.05
N LEU A 71 23.01 -6.57 0.82
CA LEU A 71 21.57 -6.76 1.00
C LEU A 71 20.88 -5.48 1.47
N ILE A 72 21.47 -4.73 2.39
CA ILE A 72 20.91 -3.47 2.90
C ILE A 72 20.79 -2.46 1.76
N VAL A 73 21.82 -2.29 0.95
CA VAL A 73 21.82 -1.36 -0.19
C VAL A 73 20.71 -1.71 -1.19
N ILE A 74 20.58 -3.00 -1.54
CA ILE A 74 19.52 -3.47 -2.44
C ILE A 74 18.13 -3.31 -1.81
N TRP A 75 18.00 -3.55 -0.52
CA TRP A 75 16.74 -3.36 0.19
C TRP A 75 16.30 -1.89 0.23
N GLU A 76 17.24 -0.96 0.46
CA GLU A 76 16.98 0.48 0.36
C GLU A 76 16.58 0.88 -1.07
N ALA A 77 17.31 0.44 -2.09
CA ALA A 77 17.01 0.69 -3.49
C ALA A 77 15.65 0.13 -3.94
N SER A 78 15.16 -0.91 -3.26
CA SER A 78 13.82 -1.47 -3.49
C SER A 78 12.70 -0.73 -2.77
N ASP A 79 12.97 0.37 -2.08
CA ASP A 79 12.04 1.04 -1.18
C ASP A 79 11.54 0.16 -0.03
N ARG A 80 12.45 -0.61 0.56
CA ARG A 80 12.27 -1.38 1.81
C ARG A 80 11.14 -2.41 1.77
N ILE A 81 11.00 -3.12 0.65
CA ILE A 81 10.00 -4.18 0.53
C ILE A 81 10.33 -5.40 1.40
N CYS A 82 9.33 -6.26 1.69
CA CYS A 82 9.53 -7.48 2.48
C CYS A 82 10.33 -8.54 1.71
N GLY A 83 10.98 -9.49 2.42
CA GLY A 83 11.84 -10.50 1.83
C GLY A 83 11.15 -11.38 0.79
N LYS A 84 9.85 -11.68 0.95
CA LYS A 84 9.08 -12.42 -0.07
C LYS A 84 8.99 -11.67 -1.40
N ARG A 85 8.87 -10.35 -1.36
CA ARG A 85 8.83 -9.50 -2.56
C ARG A 85 10.25 -9.18 -3.06
N LEU A 86 11.21 -9.00 -2.15
CA LEU A 86 12.58 -8.65 -2.50
C LEU A 86 13.30 -9.80 -3.21
N ARG A 87 13.14 -11.04 -2.74
CA ARG A 87 13.85 -12.20 -3.29
C ARG A 87 13.79 -12.30 -4.82
N PRO A 88 12.64 -12.28 -5.50
CA PRO A 88 12.61 -12.32 -6.96
C PRO A 88 13.24 -11.10 -7.63
N MET A 89 13.29 -9.96 -6.93
CA MET A 89 13.86 -8.72 -7.46
C MET A 89 15.37 -8.59 -7.25
N VAL A 90 15.98 -9.38 -6.36
CA VAL A 90 17.43 -9.30 -6.09
C VAL A 90 18.24 -9.41 -7.38
N PRO A 91 18.03 -10.38 -8.28
CA PRO A 91 18.80 -10.45 -9.53
C PRO A 91 18.62 -9.19 -10.39
N VAL A 92 17.39 -8.74 -10.58
CA VAL A 92 17.06 -7.57 -11.42
C VAL A 92 17.70 -6.29 -10.89
N LEU A 93 17.64 -6.10 -9.55
CA LEU A 93 18.22 -4.95 -8.90
C LEU A 93 19.76 -4.99 -8.92
N VAL A 94 20.36 -6.15 -8.65
CA VAL A 94 21.83 -6.32 -8.75
C VAL A 94 22.30 -5.96 -10.15
N ASP A 95 21.73 -6.57 -11.19
CA ASP A 95 22.13 -6.35 -12.57
C ASP A 95 21.92 -4.88 -13.01
N ALA A 96 20.82 -4.25 -12.61
CA ALA A 96 20.58 -2.85 -12.91
C ALA A 96 21.57 -1.93 -12.17
N MET A 97 21.80 -2.15 -10.89
CA MET A 97 22.71 -1.31 -10.08
C MET A 97 24.17 -1.50 -10.45
N GLU A 98 24.59 -2.70 -10.85
CA GLU A 98 25.94 -2.96 -11.40
C GLU A 98 26.12 -2.25 -12.75
N ARG A 99 25.11 -2.32 -13.65
CA ARG A 99 25.12 -1.66 -14.97
C ARG A 99 25.24 -0.14 -14.85
N HIS A 100 24.56 0.46 -13.89
CA HIS A 100 24.60 1.90 -13.66
C HIS A 100 25.72 2.35 -12.71
N GLY A 101 26.60 1.44 -12.28
CA GLY A 101 27.79 1.76 -11.47
C GLY A 101 27.49 2.04 -9.99
N HIS A 102 26.28 1.75 -9.51
CA HIS A 102 25.89 1.97 -8.11
C HIS A 102 26.33 0.86 -7.18
N LEU A 103 26.66 -0.30 -7.70
CA LEU A 103 27.04 -1.48 -6.93
C LEU A 103 28.21 -2.19 -7.61
N ARG A 104 29.19 -2.60 -6.79
CA ARG A 104 30.29 -3.47 -7.22
C ARG A 104 30.44 -4.59 -6.19
N LEU A 105 30.13 -5.80 -6.58
CA LEU A 105 30.15 -6.96 -5.69
C LEU A 105 31.32 -7.88 -6.05
N ALA A 106 32.01 -8.38 -5.02
CA ALA A 106 32.88 -9.53 -5.20
C ALA A 106 32.04 -10.75 -5.64
N PRO A 107 32.57 -11.63 -6.51
CA PRO A 107 31.82 -12.77 -7.05
C PRO A 107 31.17 -13.63 -5.97
N GLU A 108 31.86 -13.87 -4.85
CA GLU A 108 31.37 -14.68 -3.73
C GLU A 108 30.20 -14.02 -3.01
N VAL A 109 30.24 -12.68 -2.83
CA VAL A 109 29.18 -11.90 -2.24
C VAL A 109 27.95 -11.92 -3.14
N ARG A 110 28.15 -11.76 -4.45
CA ARG A 110 27.08 -11.82 -5.45
C ARG A 110 26.37 -13.18 -5.44
N ILE A 111 27.12 -14.27 -5.46
CA ILE A 111 26.57 -15.64 -5.42
C ILE A 111 25.75 -15.85 -4.12
N ARG A 112 26.31 -15.47 -2.96
CA ARG A 112 25.62 -15.59 -1.68
C ARG A 112 24.34 -14.77 -1.62
N LEU A 113 24.38 -13.53 -2.11
CA LEU A 113 23.23 -12.63 -2.15
C LEU A 113 22.09 -13.20 -2.99
N LEU A 114 22.39 -13.71 -4.19
CA LEU A 114 21.43 -14.34 -5.10
C LEU A 114 20.84 -15.64 -4.53
N ALA A 115 21.61 -16.36 -3.71
CA ALA A 115 21.17 -17.60 -3.06
C ALA A 115 20.29 -17.38 -1.81
N MET A 116 20.13 -16.12 -1.33
CA MET A 116 19.38 -15.86 -0.11
C MET A 116 17.89 -16.20 -0.25
N SER A 117 17.37 -16.98 0.69
CA SER A 117 15.93 -17.21 0.79
C SER A 117 15.20 -15.97 1.34
N ALA A 118 13.92 -15.83 1.03
CA ALA A 118 13.08 -14.74 1.57
C ALA A 118 13.09 -14.67 3.10
N ALA A 119 13.09 -15.84 3.77
CA ALA A 119 13.15 -15.90 5.22
C ALA A 119 14.53 -15.48 5.77
N THR A 120 15.61 -15.78 5.04
CA THR A 120 16.96 -15.34 5.39
C THR A 120 17.08 -13.82 5.25
N ILE A 121 16.57 -13.26 4.16
CA ILE A 121 16.47 -11.80 3.93
C ILE A 121 15.71 -11.13 5.09
N ASP A 122 14.53 -11.64 5.45
CA ASP A 122 13.73 -11.06 6.53
C ASP A 122 14.44 -11.16 7.90
N ARG A 123 15.19 -12.22 8.16
CA ARG A 123 15.99 -12.36 9.38
C ARG A 123 17.18 -11.40 9.42
N ALA A 124 17.91 -11.27 8.31
CA ALA A 124 19.06 -10.38 8.22
C ALA A 124 18.67 -8.90 8.37
N LEU A 125 17.44 -8.53 7.95
CA LEU A 125 16.91 -7.15 8.00
C LEU A 125 16.02 -6.89 9.24
N ARG A 126 15.86 -7.85 10.16
CA ARG A 126 14.92 -7.73 11.29
C ARG A 126 15.17 -6.50 12.15
N ASP A 127 16.40 -6.32 12.59
CA ASP A 127 16.77 -5.24 13.52
C ASP A 127 16.58 -3.86 12.87
N LEU A 128 16.89 -3.76 11.57
CA LEU A 128 16.72 -2.54 10.80
C LEU A 128 15.23 -2.16 10.64
N ARG A 129 14.37 -3.16 10.43
CA ARG A 129 12.92 -2.95 10.29
C ARG A 129 12.24 -2.58 11.59
N GLN A 130 12.71 -3.08 12.73
CA GLN A 130 12.13 -2.76 14.03
C GLN A 130 12.31 -1.29 14.40
N ARG A 131 13.42 -0.67 13.97
CA ARG A 131 13.72 0.75 14.20
C ARG A 131 12.86 1.70 13.35
N ALA A 132 12.29 1.25 12.24
CA ALA A 132 11.56 2.04 11.24
C ALA A 132 10.02 2.10 11.45
N GLY A 133 9.46 2.05 12.64
CA GLY A 133 8.07 2.30 13.07
C GLY A 133 6.88 1.97 12.11
N ARG A 134 5.69 1.64 12.68
CA ARG A 134 4.45 1.27 11.93
C ARG A 134 3.36 2.35 12.00
N SER A 135 2.67 2.66 10.87
CA SER A 135 1.51 3.57 10.78
C SER A 135 0.19 2.87 10.42
N ARG A 136 -0.98 3.35 10.91
CA ARG A 136 -2.36 2.80 10.72
C ARG A 136 -3.28 3.73 9.90
N ARG A 137 -4.32 3.17 9.24
CA ARG A 137 -5.19 3.76 8.20
C ARG A 137 -6.63 4.07 8.65
N HIS A 138 -7.31 5.06 7.99
CA HIS A 138 -8.75 5.39 8.12
C HIS A 138 -9.47 5.53 6.77
N LYS A 139 -10.81 5.39 6.73
CA LYS A 139 -11.69 5.33 5.54
C LYS A 139 -12.88 6.29 5.63
N ALA A 140 -13.44 6.73 4.47
CA ALA A 140 -14.62 7.59 4.31
C ALA A 140 -15.66 7.06 3.28
N PRO A 141 -16.97 7.43 3.30
CA PRO A 141 -18.06 6.83 2.51
C PRO A 141 -18.51 7.64 1.26
N PRO A 142 -19.27 7.05 0.29
CA PRO A 142 -19.63 7.61 -1.02
C PRO A 142 -21.12 7.94 -1.27
N SER A 143 -21.46 8.66 -2.38
CA SER A 143 -22.79 9.15 -2.79
C SER A 143 -23.36 8.50 -4.08
N ALA A 144 -24.64 8.75 -4.46
CA ALA A 144 -25.44 7.89 -5.33
C ALA A 144 -26.40 8.60 -6.31
N ALA A 145 -26.17 8.65 -7.64
CA ALA A 145 -27.23 9.05 -8.59
C ALA A 145 -27.27 8.52 -10.05
N ILE A 146 -26.21 8.15 -10.77
CA ILE A 146 -26.28 7.86 -12.23
C ILE A 146 -26.03 6.38 -12.57
N ARG A 147 -26.74 5.48 -11.95
CA ARG A 147 -26.41 4.04 -11.87
C ARG A 147 -27.10 3.11 -12.87
N ARG A 148 -27.90 3.58 -13.82
CA ARG A 148 -28.81 2.72 -14.56
C ARG A 148 -28.37 2.30 -15.97
N SER A 149 -27.47 3.02 -16.62
CA SER A 149 -27.08 2.76 -18.02
C SER A 149 -25.76 2.04 -18.24
N VAL A 150 -24.90 1.94 -17.23
CA VAL A 150 -23.59 1.31 -17.34
C VAL A 150 -23.64 -0.11 -16.78
N PRO A 151 -23.22 -1.15 -17.54
CA PRO A 151 -23.21 -2.53 -17.07
C PRO A 151 -22.40 -2.73 -15.79
N VAL A 152 -22.89 -3.63 -14.93
CA VAL A 152 -22.24 -3.96 -13.66
C VAL A 152 -21.32 -5.15 -13.84
N ARG A 153 -20.03 -5.02 -13.48
CA ARG A 153 -19.12 -6.16 -13.33
C ARG A 153 -18.76 -6.41 -11.87
N THR A 154 -18.42 -7.64 -11.57
CA THR A 154 -18.05 -8.10 -10.24
C THR A 154 -16.62 -8.61 -10.23
N PHE A 155 -15.96 -8.62 -9.07
CA PHE A 155 -14.64 -9.21 -8.93
C PHE A 155 -14.54 -10.63 -9.50
N ASP A 156 -15.56 -11.45 -9.26
CA ASP A 156 -15.65 -12.84 -9.76
C ASP A 156 -16.06 -12.90 -11.25
N GLY A 157 -16.53 -11.80 -11.85
CA GLY A 157 -16.88 -11.69 -13.28
C GLY A 157 -15.68 -11.40 -14.20
N TRP A 158 -14.49 -11.20 -13.64
CA TRP A 158 -13.25 -11.06 -14.39
C TRP A 158 -12.56 -12.42 -14.55
N ASP A 159 -13.04 -13.23 -15.48
CA ASP A 159 -12.42 -14.52 -15.80
C ASP A 159 -11.18 -14.31 -16.68
N ASN A 160 -10.04 -14.09 -16.04
CA ASN A 160 -8.72 -13.92 -16.67
C ASN A 160 -8.73 -12.98 -17.89
N PRO A 161 -9.11 -11.71 -17.74
CA PRO A 161 -9.18 -10.76 -18.84
C PRO A 161 -7.80 -10.57 -19.47
N PRO A 162 -7.70 -10.25 -20.78
CA PRO A 162 -6.42 -9.85 -21.37
C PRO A 162 -5.93 -8.53 -20.76
N PRO A 163 -4.62 -8.22 -20.87
CA PRO A 163 -4.13 -6.89 -20.58
C PRO A 163 -4.88 -5.82 -21.37
N GLY A 164 -5.31 -4.75 -20.71
CA GLY A 164 -6.12 -3.68 -21.31
C GLY A 164 -7.46 -3.44 -20.64
N PHE A 165 -7.93 -4.33 -19.77
CA PHE A 165 -9.06 -4.05 -18.89
C PHE A 165 -8.55 -3.42 -17.59
N VAL A 166 -8.89 -2.17 -17.35
CA VAL A 166 -8.40 -1.39 -16.21
C VAL A 166 -9.52 -1.01 -15.25
N GLU A 167 -9.23 -1.07 -13.96
CA GLU A 167 -10.03 -0.39 -12.94
C GLU A 167 -9.53 1.05 -12.77
N ALA A 168 -10.45 2.00 -12.69
CA ALA A 168 -10.16 3.41 -12.43
C ALA A 168 -10.81 3.91 -11.14
N ASP A 169 -10.06 4.72 -10.39
CA ASP A 169 -10.55 5.35 -9.15
C ASP A 169 -9.86 6.70 -8.92
N LEU A 170 -10.47 7.53 -8.08
CA LEU A 170 -9.96 8.85 -7.68
C LEU A 170 -9.49 8.86 -6.24
N VAL A 171 -8.26 9.27 -6.02
CA VAL A 171 -7.69 9.46 -4.69
C VAL A 171 -7.63 10.94 -4.34
N SER A 172 -8.48 11.38 -3.43
CA SER A 172 -8.58 12.77 -2.98
C SER A 172 -7.44 13.16 -2.04
N HIS A 173 -6.70 14.22 -2.34
CA HIS A 173 -5.69 14.80 -1.46
C HIS A 173 -6.27 15.95 -0.62
N SER A 174 -7.33 15.66 0.12
CA SER A 174 -8.07 16.64 0.93
C SER A 174 -7.49 16.89 2.33
N GLY A 175 -6.53 16.09 2.76
CA GLY A 175 -6.14 16.08 4.16
C GLY A 175 -7.28 15.63 5.09
N PRO A 176 -7.35 16.18 6.32
CA PRO A 176 -8.40 15.83 7.29
C PRO A 176 -9.76 16.50 6.95
N ILE A 177 -9.78 17.57 6.14
CA ILE A 177 -10.97 18.37 5.84
C ILE A 177 -11.29 18.26 4.35
N ALA A 178 -12.44 17.71 4.02
CA ALA A 178 -12.88 17.50 2.62
C ALA A 178 -13.62 18.72 2.02
N LYS A 179 -13.49 19.91 2.60
CA LYS A 179 -14.09 21.15 2.07
C LYS A 179 -13.07 21.92 1.22
N GLY A 180 -13.55 22.67 0.22
CA GLY A 180 -12.73 23.49 -0.65
C GLY A 180 -12.06 22.72 -1.77
N SER A 181 -11.15 23.39 -2.50
CA SER A 181 -10.42 22.84 -3.62
C SER A 181 -9.22 22.02 -3.14
N PHE A 182 -8.98 20.90 -3.76
CA PHE A 182 -7.80 20.04 -3.54
C PHE A 182 -7.53 19.17 -4.75
N VAL A 183 -6.27 18.84 -4.95
CA VAL A 183 -5.84 17.96 -6.04
C VAL A 183 -6.35 16.53 -5.80
N GLN A 184 -6.72 15.86 -6.88
CA GLN A 184 -7.05 14.46 -6.89
C GLN A 184 -6.05 13.67 -7.75
N THR A 185 -5.98 12.39 -7.57
CA THR A 185 -5.19 11.50 -8.43
C THR A 185 -6.11 10.51 -9.09
N LEU A 186 -6.15 10.53 -10.42
CA LEU A 186 -6.71 9.44 -11.20
C LEU A 186 -5.73 8.27 -11.19
N VAL A 187 -6.21 7.10 -10.83
CA VAL A 187 -5.44 5.85 -10.79
C VAL A 187 -6.06 4.87 -11.75
N LEU A 188 -5.28 4.38 -12.69
CA LEU A 188 -5.64 3.28 -13.58
C LEU A 188 -4.84 2.04 -13.18
N THR A 189 -5.50 0.90 -13.02
CA THR A 189 -4.83 -0.37 -12.71
C THR A 189 -5.33 -1.48 -13.61
N ASP A 190 -4.44 -2.03 -14.43
CA ASP A 190 -4.76 -3.19 -15.27
C ASP A 190 -5.02 -4.44 -14.42
N ILE A 191 -6.13 -5.12 -14.67
CA ILE A 191 -6.59 -6.27 -13.89
C ILE A 191 -5.70 -7.49 -14.10
N ALA A 192 -5.25 -7.69 -15.35
CA ALA A 192 -4.45 -8.86 -15.72
C ALA A 192 -3.04 -8.80 -15.08
N THR A 193 -2.37 -7.67 -15.20
CA THR A 193 -0.96 -7.53 -14.85
C THR A 193 -0.73 -6.76 -13.54
N GLY A 194 -1.68 -5.90 -13.16
CA GLY A 194 -1.51 -4.90 -12.11
C GLY A 194 -0.67 -3.70 -12.54
N TRP A 195 -0.50 -3.48 -13.86
CA TRP A 195 0.12 -2.27 -14.38
C TRP A 195 -0.64 -1.06 -13.89
N THR A 196 0.08 -0.05 -13.40
CA THR A 196 -0.54 1.09 -12.72
C THR A 196 -0.01 2.39 -13.29
N GLU A 197 -0.93 3.26 -13.68
CA GLU A 197 -0.66 4.65 -14.06
C GLU A 197 -1.41 5.58 -13.10
N CYS A 198 -0.80 6.74 -12.82
CA CYS A 198 -1.38 7.76 -11.96
C CYS A 198 -1.21 9.12 -12.59
N ALA A 199 -2.25 9.98 -12.52
CA ALA A 199 -2.17 11.36 -12.96
C ALA A 199 -2.91 12.29 -12.00
N PRO A 200 -2.40 13.51 -11.72
CA PRO A 200 -3.10 14.49 -10.90
C PRO A 200 -4.24 15.14 -11.69
N LEU A 201 -5.32 15.46 -10.99
CA LEU A 201 -6.46 16.25 -11.47
C LEU A 201 -6.63 17.44 -10.54
N LEU A 202 -6.61 18.66 -11.09
CA LEU A 202 -6.81 19.90 -10.33
C LEU A 202 -8.23 20.03 -9.80
N VAL A 203 -9.20 19.64 -10.63
CA VAL A 203 -10.63 19.73 -10.34
C VAL A 203 -11.35 18.46 -10.77
N ARG A 204 -12.49 18.18 -10.15
CA ARG A 204 -13.36 17.04 -10.51
C ARG A 204 -14.28 17.42 -11.65
N GLU A 205 -13.70 17.62 -12.82
CA GLU A 205 -14.43 17.96 -14.03
C GLU A 205 -14.37 16.83 -15.06
N GLN A 206 -15.47 16.57 -15.73
CA GLN A 206 -15.63 15.46 -16.67
C GLN A 206 -14.74 15.59 -17.91
N ARG A 207 -14.64 16.82 -18.47
CA ARG A 207 -13.77 17.10 -19.63
C ARG A 207 -12.30 16.90 -19.27
N LEU A 208 -11.85 17.49 -18.17
CA LEU A 208 -10.49 17.32 -17.69
C LEU A 208 -10.16 15.84 -17.44
N LEU A 209 -11.12 15.09 -16.90
CA LEU A 209 -10.95 13.63 -16.69
C LEU A 209 -10.72 12.92 -18.03
N THR A 210 -11.52 13.19 -19.08
CA THR A 210 -11.38 12.54 -20.38
C THR A 210 -10.11 12.95 -21.12
N GLU A 211 -9.66 14.19 -20.97
CA GLU A 211 -8.38 14.66 -21.49
C GLU A 211 -7.21 13.93 -20.81
N VAL A 212 -7.20 13.89 -19.49
CA VAL A 212 -6.18 13.18 -18.71
C VAL A 212 -6.19 11.68 -19.01
N LEU A 213 -7.38 11.08 -19.13
CA LEU A 213 -7.53 9.66 -19.51
C LEU A 213 -6.95 9.40 -20.90
N SER A 214 -7.14 10.32 -21.87
CA SER A 214 -6.55 10.24 -23.21
C SER A 214 -5.03 10.25 -23.18
N GLU A 215 -4.43 11.12 -22.36
CA GLU A 215 -2.96 11.16 -22.19
C GLU A 215 -2.44 9.91 -21.47
N MET A 216 -3.12 9.46 -20.42
CA MET A 216 -2.74 8.24 -19.70
C MET A 216 -2.82 7.00 -20.60
N ARG A 217 -3.80 6.94 -21.51
CA ARG A 217 -3.93 5.85 -22.50
C ARG A 217 -2.68 5.71 -23.36
N LYS A 218 -2.01 6.81 -23.74
CA LYS A 218 -0.76 6.80 -24.52
C LYS A 218 0.43 6.21 -23.73
N LEU A 219 0.36 6.23 -22.42
CA LEU A 219 1.40 5.70 -21.53
C LEU A 219 1.29 4.19 -21.32
N LEU A 220 0.12 3.59 -21.58
CA LEU A 220 -0.08 2.15 -21.42
C LEU A 220 0.73 1.37 -22.47
N PRO A 221 1.37 0.25 -22.10
CA PRO A 221 2.10 -0.59 -23.05
C PRO A 221 1.18 -1.50 -23.89
N PHE A 222 -0.11 -1.44 -23.67
CA PHE A 222 -1.17 -2.20 -24.34
C PHE A 222 -2.34 -1.29 -24.70
N GLY A 223 -3.22 -1.75 -25.59
CA GLY A 223 -4.46 -1.03 -25.90
C GLY A 223 -5.42 -1.02 -24.72
N LEU A 224 -6.08 0.10 -24.45
CA LEU A 224 -7.17 0.17 -23.48
C LEU A 224 -8.41 -0.49 -24.09
N LEU A 225 -8.83 -1.63 -23.54
CA LEU A 225 -9.96 -2.43 -24.00
C LEU A 225 -11.23 -2.19 -23.17
N GLY A 226 -11.06 -1.97 -21.88
CA GLY A 226 -12.17 -1.74 -20.95
C GLY A 226 -11.79 -0.83 -19.79
N LEU A 227 -12.77 -0.07 -19.33
CA LEU A 227 -12.66 0.83 -18.19
C LEU A 227 -13.76 0.50 -17.17
N ASP A 228 -13.36 -0.05 -16.03
CA ASP A 228 -14.25 -0.31 -14.88
C ASP A 228 -14.06 0.75 -13.82
N THR A 229 -15.17 1.35 -13.37
CA THR A 229 -15.12 2.46 -12.42
C THR A 229 -16.04 2.23 -11.23
N ASP A 230 -15.87 3.04 -10.19
CA ASP A 230 -16.88 3.13 -9.15
C ASP A 230 -18.15 3.87 -9.64
N ASN A 231 -19.13 4.02 -8.74
CA ASN A 231 -20.36 4.75 -9.06
C ASN A 231 -20.25 6.24 -8.77
N ASP A 232 -19.05 6.82 -8.75
CA ASP A 232 -18.86 8.25 -8.56
C ASP A 232 -19.37 9.03 -9.77
N SER A 233 -20.00 10.20 -9.53
CA SER A 233 -20.59 11.04 -10.57
C SER A 233 -19.56 11.57 -11.58
N VAL A 234 -18.29 11.64 -11.20
CA VAL A 234 -17.20 12.05 -12.11
C VAL A 234 -16.98 11.04 -13.23
N PHE A 235 -17.24 9.76 -12.97
CA PHE A 235 -17.19 8.70 -13.98
C PHE A 235 -18.56 8.42 -14.59
N MET A 236 -19.64 8.45 -13.78
CA MET A 236 -20.99 8.09 -14.19
C MET A 236 -21.72 9.27 -14.84
N ASN A 237 -21.27 9.65 -16.03
CA ASN A 237 -21.85 10.73 -16.83
C ASN A 237 -21.73 10.45 -18.33
N GLU A 238 -22.44 11.24 -19.14
CA GLU A 238 -22.47 11.09 -20.60
C GLU A 238 -21.11 11.35 -21.25
N THR A 239 -20.35 12.33 -20.78
CA THR A 239 -19.04 12.69 -21.35
C THR A 239 -18.07 11.50 -21.31
N VAL A 240 -17.98 10.80 -20.18
CA VAL A 240 -17.12 9.62 -20.03
C VAL A 240 -17.65 8.44 -20.83
N ARG A 241 -18.98 8.23 -20.84
CA ARG A 241 -19.62 7.19 -21.65
C ARG A 241 -19.31 7.40 -23.13
N ASP A 242 -19.53 8.60 -23.64
CA ASP A 242 -19.35 8.93 -25.05
C ASP A 242 -17.88 8.87 -25.47
N TYR A 243 -16.96 9.28 -24.56
CA TYR A 243 -15.53 9.06 -24.75
C TYR A 243 -15.20 7.57 -24.89
N CYS A 244 -15.72 6.71 -24.03
CA CYS A 244 -15.47 5.27 -24.10
C CYS A 244 -16.06 4.66 -25.40
N LEU A 245 -17.25 5.07 -25.80
CA LEU A 245 -17.86 4.65 -27.05
C LEU A 245 -17.02 5.05 -28.27
N ALA A 246 -16.63 6.33 -28.36
CA ALA A 246 -15.80 6.86 -29.44
C ALA A 246 -14.42 6.17 -29.49
N ALA A 247 -13.87 5.80 -28.35
CA ALA A 247 -12.58 5.13 -28.22
C ALA A 247 -12.65 3.60 -28.39
N ASN A 248 -13.83 3.03 -28.58
CA ASN A 248 -14.11 1.59 -28.58
C ASN A 248 -13.59 0.89 -27.31
N VAL A 249 -13.86 1.52 -26.15
CA VAL A 249 -13.52 1.01 -24.82
C VAL A 249 -14.77 0.52 -24.13
N GLU A 250 -14.78 -0.72 -23.67
CA GLU A 250 -15.91 -1.26 -22.90
C GLU A 250 -16.01 -0.54 -21.56
N PHE A 251 -17.13 0.16 -21.34
CA PHE A 251 -17.34 0.90 -20.09
C PHE A 251 -18.21 0.11 -19.13
N THR A 252 -17.67 -0.24 -17.96
CA THR A 252 -18.34 -1.00 -16.90
C THR A 252 -18.25 -0.28 -15.55
N ARG A 253 -19.02 -0.74 -14.60
CA ARG A 253 -19.01 -0.22 -13.23
C ARG A 253 -19.14 -1.32 -12.19
N CYS A 254 -18.60 -1.10 -11.01
CA CYS A 254 -18.76 -2.00 -9.88
C CYS A 254 -20.17 -1.96 -9.27
N ARG A 255 -20.55 -2.99 -8.51
CA ARG A 255 -21.79 -3.00 -7.74
C ARG A 255 -21.75 -1.95 -6.63
N PRO A 256 -22.88 -1.25 -6.38
CA PRO A 256 -22.98 -0.32 -5.25
C PRO A 256 -22.66 -1.04 -3.93
N TYR A 257 -21.85 -0.39 -3.08
CA TYR A 257 -21.48 -0.87 -1.73
C TYR A 257 -20.71 -2.19 -1.67
N ARG A 258 -20.18 -2.73 -2.80
CA ARG A 258 -19.37 -3.94 -2.87
C ARG A 258 -17.89 -3.58 -3.04
N LYS A 259 -17.19 -3.33 -1.96
CA LYS A 259 -15.76 -2.94 -1.94
C LYS A 259 -14.81 -3.96 -2.59
N ASN A 260 -15.24 -5.20 -2.76
CA ASN A 260 -14.39 -6.22 -3.38
C ASN A 260 -14.35 -6.12 -4.90
N ASP A 261 -15.30 -5.41 -5.52
CA ASP A 261 -15.41 -5.36 -6.98
C ASP A 261 -14.33 -4.48 -7.63
N GLN A 262 -13.68 -3.58 -6.87
CA GLN A 262 -12.54 -2.75 -7.29
C GLN A 262 -11.26 -3.04 -6.49
N ALA A 263 -11.01 -4.30 -6.21
CA ALA A 263 -9.93 -4.71 -5.32
C ALA A 263 -8.53 -4.39 -5.88
N TRP A 264 -8.35 -4.36 -7.19
CA TRP A 264 -7.05 -4.09 -7.82
C TRP A 264 -6.66 -2.62 -7.68
N VAL A 265 -7.55 -1.69 -8.05
CA VAL A 265 -7.27 -0.25 -7.92
C VAL A 265 -7.24 0.20 -6.46
N GLU A 266 -8.15 -0.30 -5.60
CA GLU A 266 -8.10 0.02 -4.16
C GLU A 266 -6.77 -0.38 -3.51
N GLN A 267 -6.21 -1.53 -3.90
CA GLN A 267 -4.88 -1.94 -3.44
C GLN A 267 -3.80 -0.94 -3.87
N LYS A 268 -3.88 -0.43 -5.10
CA LYS A 268 -2.90 0.53 -5.65
C LYS A 268 -3.07 1.92 -5.05
N ASN A 269 -4.29 2.36 -4.80
CA ASN A 269 -4.54 3.60 -4.05
C ASN A 269 -3.79 3.63 -2.72
N GLY A 270 -3.79 2.51 -1.99
CA GLY A 270 -3.06 2.39 -0.73
C GLY A 270 -1.56 2.19 -0.89
N SER A 271 -1.14 1.32 -1.81
CA SER A 271 0.25 0.88 -1.94
C SER A 271 1.11 1.76 -2.83
N VAL A 272 0.52 2.54 -3.71
CA VAL A 272 1.19 3.46 -4.64
C VAL A 272 0.91 4.90 -4.22
N VAL A 273 -0.33 5.39 -4.36
CA VAL A 273 -0.66 6.80 -4.17
C VAL A 273 -0.49 7.23 -2.71
N ARG A 274 -1.16 6.54 -1.77
CA ARG A 274 -1.09 6.92 -0.35
C ARG A 274 0.26 6.65 0.29
N ARG A 275 0.96 5.64 -0.17
CA ARG A 275 2.32 5.38 0.30
C ARG A 275 3.30 6.46 -0.14
N SER A 276 3.13 7.02 -1.33
CA SER A 276 4.06 7.99 -1.92
C SER A 276 3.65 9.44 -1.64
N GLY A 277 2.38 9.79 -1.83
CA GLY A 277 1.84 11.14 -1.62
C GLY A 277 1.31 11.41 -0.22
N GLY A 278 1.04 10.37 0.59
CA GLY A 278 0.53 10.53 1.95
C GLY A 278 -0.97 10.85 2.01
N TYR A 279 -1.36 11.46 3.14
CA TYR A 279 -2.75 11.81 3.49
C TYR A 279 -2.93 13.30 3.74
N ARG A 280 -1.93 14.10 3.39
CA ARG A 280 -1.96 15.55 3.57
C ARG A 280 -2.79 16.23 2.49
N ARG A 281 -3.08 17.50 2.68
CA ARG A 281 -3.81 18.32 1.73
C ARG A 281 -2.84 18.91 0.72
N PHE A 282 -3.20 18.79 -0.58
CA PHE A 282 -2.49 19.40 -1.68
C PHE A 282 -3.46 20.25 -2.50
N GLU A 283 -3.09 21.49 -2.75
CA GLU A 283 -3.90 22.46 -3.50
C GLU A 283 -3.07 23.12 -4.61
N GLY A 284 -3.79 23.58 -5.65
CA GLY A 284 -3.22 24.40 -6.70
C GLY A 284 -2.37 23.67 -7.73
N LEU A 285 -1.90 24.44 -8.69
CA LEU A 285 -1.18 23.96 -9.86
C LEU A 285 0.23 23.44 -9.50
N GLU A 286 0.89 24.10 -8.54
CA GLU A 286 2.24 23.71 -8.11
C GLU A 286 2.25 22.30 -7.50
N ALA A 287 1.34 22.05 -6.56
CA ALA A 287 1.22 20.71 -5.97
C ALA A 287 0.84 19.65 -7.03
N ALA A 288 -0.02 19.99 -7.98
CA ALA A 288 -0.36 19.09 -9.08
C ALA A 288 0.87 18.81 -9.98
N ALA A 289 1.70 19.81 -10.27
CA ALA A 289 2.92 19.65 -11.05
C ALA A 289 3.95 18.75 -10.34
N VAL A 290 4.12 18.90 -9.02
CA VAL A 290 5.00 18.02 -8.24
C VAL A 290 4.44 16.60 -8.19
N LEU A 291 3.13 16.42 -8.03
CA LEU A 291 2.49 15.10 -8.12
C LEU A 291 2.68 14.46 -9.49
N ALA A 292 2.61 15.23 -10.58
CA ALA A 292 2.86 14.72 -11.93
C ALA A 292 4.32 14.20 -12.07
N ARG A 293 5.31 14.95 -11.57
CA ARG A 293 6.73 14.51 -11.55
C ARG A 293 6.92 13.26 -10.68
N LEU A 294 6.27 13.21 -9.52
CA LEU A 294 6.27 12.03 -8.66
C LEU A 294 5.74 10.81 -9.42
N TYR A 295 4.60 10.93 -10.09
CA TYR A 295 3.96 9.82 -10.80
C TYR A 295 4.74 9.40 -12.05
N ALA A 296 5.43 10.33 -12.72
CA ALA A 296 6.31 10.00 -13.85
C ALA A 296 7.45 9.05 -13.43
N ALA A 297 8.11 9.30 -12.31
CA ALA A 297 9.11 8.39 -11.77
C ALA A 297 8.50 7.12 -11.16
N LEU A 298 7.39 7.28 -10.44
CA LEU A 298 6.73 6.21 -9.71
C LEU A 298 6.15 5.13 -10.63
N ARG A 299 5.58 5.50 -11.80
CA ARG A 299 5.07 4.53 -12.78
C ARG A 299 6.15 3.56 -13.25
N LEU A 300 7.36 4.07 -13.52
CA LEU A 300 8.49 3.24 -13.93
C LEU A 300 8.99 2.37 -12.77
N PHE A 301 9.13 2.97 -11.58
CA PHE A 301 9.59 2.24 -10.41
C PHE A 301 8.60 1.14 -9.98
N VAL A 302 7.29 1.43 -9.94
CA VAL A 302 6.27 0.47 -9.52
C VAL A 302 6.09 -0.65 -10.54
N ASN A 303 6.04 -0.32 -11.83
CA ASN A 303 5.76 -1.31 -12.86
C ASN A 303 6.96 -2.21 -13.17
N PHE A 304 8.21 -1.74 -12.99
CA PHE A 304 9.41 -2.51 -13.32
C PHE A 304 10.16 -3.08 -12.11
N PHE A 305 10.07 -2.44 -10.93
CA PHE A 305 10.89 -2.82 -9.76
C PHE A 305 10.09 -3.12 -8.48
N GLN A 306 8.74 -3.06 -8.52
CA GLN A 306 7.91 -3.35 -7.35
C GLN A 306 7.03 -4.59 -7.55
N PRO A 307 7.52 -5.80 -7.22
CA PRO A 307 6.71 -6.99 -7.33
C PRO A 307 5.53 -6.95 -6.35
N SER A 308 4.40 -7.47 -6.78
CA SER A 308 3.18 -7.57 -5.99
C SER A 308 2.64 -8.99 -5.99
N PHE A 309 1.80 -9.33 -5.00
CA PHE A 309 1.07 -10.58 -5.00
C PHE A 309 -0.19 -10.44 -5.85
N LYS A 310 -0.47 -11.42 -6.71
CA LYS A 310 -1.75 -11.59 -7.40
C LYS A 310 -2.50 -12.76 -6.77
N LEU A 311 -3.78 -12.60 -6.50
CA LEU A 311 -4.61 -13.66 -5.94
C LEU A 311 -4.76 -14.77 -6.97
N ALA A 312 -4.40 -16.01 -6.60
CA ALA A 312 -4.55 -17.19 -7.45
C ALA A 312 -5.88 -17.90 -7.20
N ALA A 313 -6.26 -18.04 -5.92
CA ALA A 313 -7.51 -18.69 -5.54
C ALA A 313 -7.97 -18.18 -4.18
N LYS A 314 -9.28 -18.15 -4.00
CA LYS A 314 -9.97 -17.82 -2.75
C LYS A 314 -11.02 -18.89 -2.49
N SER A 315 -10.89 -19.60 -1.38
CA SER A 315 -11.88 -20.58 -0.92
C SER A 315 -12.48 -20.10 0.40
N ARG A 316 -13.75 -20.40 0.60
CA ARG A 316 -14.47 -20.10 1.83
C ARG A 316 -15.08 -21.39 2.39
N ASP A 317 -14.79 -21.64 3.66
CA ASP A 317 -15.36 -22.74 4.43
C ASP A 317 -15.98 -22.15 5.70
N GLY A 318 -17.28 -21.98 5.73
CA GLY A 318 -18.00 -21.27 6.78
C GLY A 318 -17.47 -19.83 6.97
N ALA A 319 -16.98 -19.52 8.16
CA ALA A 319 -16.36 -18.24 8.51
C ALA A 319 -14.90 -18.12 8.04
N LYS A 320 -14.23 -19.25 7.72
CA LYS A 320 -12.82 -19.28 7.34
C LYS A 320 -12.62 -18.99 5.86
N VAL A 321 -11.82 -17.94 5.56
CA VAL A 321 -11.42 -17.58 4.19
C VAL A 321 -9.95 -17.90 3.98
N THR A 322 -9.66 -18.79 3.04
CA THR A 322 -8.29 -19.14 2.63
C THR A 322 -7.97 -18.47 1.29
N LYS A 323 -6.85 -17.76 1.23
CA LYS A 323 -6.37 -17.08 0.02
C LYS A 323 -5.03 -17.67 -0.41
N ARG A 324 -4.93 -18.09 -1.66
CA ARG A 324 -3.68 -18.52 -2.30
C ARG A 324 -3.23 -17.43 -3.26
N TYR A 325 -1.94 -17.16 -3.31
CA TYR A 325 -1.36 -16.11 -4.15
C TYR A 325 -0.33 -16.73 -5.08
N HIS A 326 -0.23 -16.19 -6.30
CA HIS A 326 0.90 -16.45 -7.17
C HIS A 326 2.21 -15.95 -6.56
N SER A 327 3.33 -16.43 -7.06
CA SER A 327 4.64 -15.89 -6.73
C SER A 327 4.66 -14.37 -7.00
N PRO A 328 5.30 -13.56 -6.14
CA PRO A 328 5.42 -12.13 -6.38
C PRO A 328 6.14 -11.87 -7.69
N ALA A 329 5.54 -11.03 -8.53
CA ALA A 329 6.10 -10.58 -9.80
C ALA A 329 5.78 -9.10 -10.01
N THR A 330 6.56 -8.40 -10.82
CA THR A 330 6.26 -7.02 -11.23
C THR A 330 5.14 -7.02 -12.28
N PRO A 331 4.41 -5.90 -12.44
CA PRO A 331 3.48 -5.75 -13.57
C PRO A 331 4.15 -5.99 -14.93
N CYS A 332 5.36 -5.50 -15.13
CA CYS A 332 6.14 -5.73 -16.34
C CYS A 332 6.41 -7.22 -16.59
N GLU A 333 6.87 -7.96 -15.57
CA GLU A 333 7.11 -9.41 -15.70
C GLU A 333 5.82 -10.16 -16.06
N ARG A 334 4.68 -9.81 -15.44
CA ARG A 334 3.40 -10.43 -15.79
C ARG A 334 2.98 -10.13 -17.22
N LEU A 335 3.16 -8.89 -17.67
CA LEU A 335 2.84 -8.50 -19.04
C LEU A 335 3.74 -9.23 -20.03
N MET A 336 5.03 -9.34 -19.77
CA MET A 336 5.99 -10.05 -20.63
C MET A 336 5.70 -11.56 -20.69
N THR A 337 5.16 -12.15 -19.63
CA THR A 337 4.84 -13.59 -19.59
C THR A 337 3.43 -13.92 -20.06
N ASP A 338 2.55 -12.94 -20.24
CA ASP A 338 1.20 -13.17 -20.78
C ASP A 338 1.28 -13.55 -22.27
N ALA A 339 0.69 -14.70 -22.63
CA ALA A 339 0.73 -15.21 -24.01
C ALA A 339 0.07 -14.26 -25.03
N ARG A 340 -0.84 -13.41 -24.57
CA ARG A 340 -1.58 -12.44 -25.41
C ARG A 340 -0.80 -11.16 -25.68
N THR A 341 0.33 -10.96 -25.00
CA THR A 341 1.22 -9.81 -25.25
C THR A 341 2.03 -10.04 -26.52
N SER A 342 2.02 -9.06 -27.43
CA SER A 342 2.76 -9.16 -28.67
C SER A 342 4.28 -9.08 -28.45
N ASP A 343 5.06 -9.68 -29.34
CA ASP A 343 6.51 -9.66 -29.28
C ASP A 343 7.09 -8.24 -29.43
N GLN A 344 6.39 -7.37 -30.13
CA GLN A 344 6.76 -5.96 -30.23
C GLN A 344 6.69 -5.27 -28.87
N VAL A 345 5.62 -5.49 -28.11
CA VAL A 345 5.48 -4.94 -26.75
C VAL A 345 6.54 -5.53 -25.82
N ARG A 346 6.79 -6.84 -25.90
CA ARG A 346 7.83 -7.50 -25.09
C ARG A 346 9.21 -6.87 -25.34
N ARG A 347 9.63 -6.76 -26.61
CA ARG A 347 10.92 -6.13 -26.98
C ARG A 347 11.00 -4.68 -26.49
N ARG A 348 9.93 -3.89 -26.64
CA ARG A 348 9.87 -2.51 -26.15
C ARG A 348 10.05 -2.45 -24.62
N LEU A 349 9.41 -3.33 -23.89
CA LEU A 349 9.53 -3.39 -22.41
C LEU A 349 10.93 -3.84 -21.98
N GLU A 350 11.53 -4.80 -22.65
CA GLU A 350 12.91 -5.25 -22.41
C GLU A 350 13.91 -4.11 -22.64
N THR A 351 13.80 -3.43 -23.77
CA THR A 351 14.65 -2.27 -24.10
C THR A 351 14.49 -1.18 -23.04
N LEU A 352 13.25 -0.82 -22.69
CA LEU A 352 13.01 0.19 -21.66
C LEU A 352 13.58 -0.26 -20.31
N ARG A 353 13.33 -1.51 -19.87
CA ARG A 353 13.87 -2.04 -18.62
C ARG A 353 15.39 -1.98 -18.55
N ALA A 354 16.07 -2.21 -19.67
CA ALA A 354 17.52 -2.14 -19.74
C ALA A 354 18.09 -0.72 -19.52
N THR A 355 17.30 0.32 -19.81
CA THR A 355 17.72 1.72 -19.60
C THR A 355 17.35 2.27 -18.22
N LEU A 356 16.48 1.59 -17.46
CA LEU A 356 16.00 2.09 -16.18
C LEU A 356 17.02 1.89 -15.06
N ASP A 357 17.25 2.98 -14.33
CA ASP A 357 18.07 3.02 -13.12
C ASP A 357 17.17 3.10 -11.88
N PRO A 358 17.05 2.03 -11.09
CA PRO A 358 16.15 2.00 -9.92
C PRO A 358 16.57 2.99 -8.83
N VAL A 359 17.86 3.28 -8.68
CA VAL A 359 18.37 4.22 -7.67
C VAL A 359 18.00 5.65 -8.06
N ARG A 360 18.22 6.00 -9.32
CA ARG A 360 17.85 7.32 -9.85
C ARG A 360 16.34 7.57 -9.81
N LEU A 361 15.54 6.56 -10.15
CA LEU A 361 14.08 6.65 -10.03
C LEU A 361 13.66 6.88 -8.56
N LEU A 362 14.27 6.15 -7.63
CA LEU A 362 13.98 6.32 -6.22
C LEU A 362 14.39 7.72 -5.71
N GLN A 363 15.52 8.25 -6.17
CA GLN A 363 15.96 9.62 -5.90
C GLN A 363 14.93 10.65 -6.39
N GLN A 364 14.44 10.52 -7.64
CA GLN A 364 13.40 11.40 -8.18
C GLN A 364 12.11 11.33 -7.36
N ILE A 365 11.69 10.13 -6.95
CA ILE A 365 10.55 9.93 -6.06
C ILE A 365 10.76 10.65 -4.73
N ARG A 366 11.94 10.51 -4.11
CA ARG A 366 12.28 11.16 -2.84
C ARG A 366 12.32 12.68 -2.94
N GLY A 367 12.91 13.21 -4.01
CA GLY A 367 12.92 14.66 -4.28
C GLY A 367 11.51 15.24 -4.37
N ALA A 368 10.65 14.62 -5.20
CA ALA A 368 9.26 15.03 -5.31
C ALA A 368 8.47 14.87 -3.99
N GLN A 369 8.75 13.84 -3.20
CA GLN A 369 8.15 13.69 -1.87
C GLN A 369 8.57 14.81 -0.91
N GLN A 370 9.82 15.24 -0.96
CA GLN A 370 10.33 16.33 -0.12
C GLN A 370 9.67 17.66 -0.50
N GLU A 371 9.54 17.94 -1.81
CA GLU A 371 8.80 19.11 -2.30
C GLU A 371 7.33 19.10 -1.85
N LEU A 372 6.65 17.95 -1.96
CA LEU A 372 5.27 17.80 -1.46
C LEU A 372 5.14 18.03 0.04
N VAL A 373 6.16 17.69 0.83
CA VAL A 373 6.14 18.00 2.28
C VAL A 373 6.13 19.50 2.51
N GLY A 374 6.87 20.27 1.72
CA GLY A 374 6.88 21.74 1.78
C GLY A 374 5.54 22.37 1.37
N LEU A 375 4.88 21.80 0.36
CA LEU A 375 3.59 22.31 -0.15
C LEU A 375 2.37 21.83 0.64
N ALA A 376 2.54 20.84 1.49
CA ALA A 376 1.42 20.22 2.19
C ALA A 376 0.87 21.11 3.30
N ASP A 377 -0.48 21.25 3.34
CA ASP A 377 -1.21 22.04 4.35
C ASP A 377 -0.85 23.53 4.40
N THR A 378 -0.11 24.04 3.40
CA THR A 378 0.22 25.46 3.29
C THR A 378 -0.91 26.14 2.53
N PRO A 379 -1.59 27.17 3.08
CA PRO A 379 -2.41 28.06 2.28
C PRO A 379 -1.50 28.74 1.24
N ILE A 380 -2.00 28.91 0.03
CA ILE A 380 -1.26 29.58 -1.06
C ILE A 380 -0.95 31.03 -0.64
N LEU A 381 0.17 31.24 0.02
CA LEU A 381 0.77 32.52 0.32
C LEU A 381 2.25 32.46 -0.06
N GLY A 382 2.52 33.10 -1.20
CA GLY A 382 3.76 33.69 -1.65
C GLY A 382 5.10 33.02 -1.37
N ASP A 383 5.85 32.82 -2.46
CA ASP A 383 7.33 32.82 -2.56
C ASP A 383 8.16 32.15 -1.47
N ALA A 384 8.15 30.84 -1.43
CA ALA A 384 9.27 30.09 -0.85
C ALA A 384 9.97 29.29 -1.96
N MET A 385 11.27 29.53 -2.17
CA MET A 385 12.10 28.72 -3.07
C MET A 385 12.00 27.24 -2.68
N PRO A 386 11.77 26.33 -3.64
CA PRO A 386 11.74 24.90 -3.35
C PRO A 386 13.12 24.45 -2.84
N PRO A 387 13.19 23.56 -1.83
CA PRO A 387 14.45 23.01 -1.37
C PRO A 387 15.14 22.27 -2.52
N THR A 388 16.42 22.51 -2.70
CA THR A 388 17.23 21.89 -3.75
C THR A 388 17.21 20.38 -3.56
N ALA A 389 16.78 19.64 -4.58
CA ALA A 389 16.80 18.18 -4.54
C ALA A 389 18.22 17.66 -4.33
N PRO A 390 18.46 16.64 -3.49
CA PRO A 390 19.79 16.10 -3.26
C PRO A 390 20.37 15.54 -4.56
N THR A 391 21.67 15.69 -4.76
CA THR A 391 22.36 15.08 -5.90
C THR A 391 22.29 13.55 -5.82
N LEU A 392 22.46 12.87 -6.96
CA LEU A 392 22.48 11.40 -6.99
C LEU A 392 23.55 10.83 -6.04
N GLU A 393 24.72 11.46 -5.98
CA GLU A 393 25.82 11.05 -5.10
C GLU A 393 25.47 11.22 -3.61
N GLN A 394 24.89 12.34 -3.24
CA GLN A 394 24.38 12.58 -1.86
C GLN A 394 23.30 11.56 -1.48
N PHE A 395 22.40 11.26 -2.41
CA PHE A 395 21.38 10.25 -2.19
C PHE A 395 21.98 8.85 -1.99
N LEU A 396 22.94 8.45 -2.83
CA LEU A 396 23.62 7.15 -2.71
C LEU A 396 24.43 7.04 -1.41
N SER A 397 25.10 8.09 -1.01
CA SER A 397 25.83 8.10 0.27
C SER A 397 24.88 7.99 1.47
N GLY A 398 23.70 8.61 1.38
CA GLY A 398 22.64 8.56 2.39
C GLY A 398 21.86 7.25 2.46
N LEU A 399 21.87 6.40 1.42
CA LEU A 399 21.08 5.17 1.40
C LEU A 399 21.37 4.22 2.58
N ARG A 400 22.61 4.18 3.04
CA ARG A 400 23.02 3.31 4.17
C ARG A 400 22.56 3.82 5.52
N THR A 401 22.42 5.12 5.67
CA THR A 401 22.15 5.80 6.95
C THR A 401 20.76 6.44 7.02
N ALA A 402 20.06 6.56 5.88
CA ALA A 402 18.76 7.23 5.80
C ALA A 402 17.72 6.73 6.83
N TRP A 403 17.76 5.46 7.19
CA TRP A 403 16.90 4.87 8.21
C TRP A 403 17.34 5.21 9.65
N GLN A 404 18.62 5.56 9.88
CA GLN A 404 19.15 6.00 11.18
C GLN A 404 18.86 7.47 11.42
N GLU A 405 18.89 8.27 10.37
CA GLU A 405 18.70 9.73 10.41
C GLU A 405 17.22 10.14 10.51
N GLY A 406 16.31 9.18 10.42
CA GLY A 406 14.86 9.44 10.51
C GLY A 406 14.30 10.01 9.23
N GLU A 407 14.32 9.19 8.16
CA GLU A 407 13.72 9.53 6.87
C GLU A 407 12.29 10.06 7.02
N VAL A 408 12.05 11.30 6.62
CA VAL A 408 10.73 11.93 6.62
C VAL A 408 10.01 11.59 5.33
N ARG A 409 8.91 10.83 5.46
CA ARG A 409 7.96 10.57 4.36
C ARG A 409 6.63 11.26 4.66
N PRO A 410 5.87 11.71 3.66
CA PRO A 410 4.52 12.26 3.88
C PRO A 410 3.61 11.32 4.66
N THR A 411 3.85 10.01 4.54
CA THR A 411 3.10 8.95 5.24
C THR A 411 3.60 8.62 6.64
N SER A 412 4.81 9.03 7.00
CA SER A 412 5.48 8.66 8.26
C SER A 412 5.53 9.78 9.28
N THR A 413 4.90 10.94 9.01
CA THR A 413 4.80 12.02 9.99
C THR A 413 4.12 11.48 11.27
N PRO A 414 4.79 11.50 12.43
CA PRO A 414 4.17 11.04 13.67
C PRO A 414 2.94 11.90 13.94
N LYS A 415 1.77 11.27 14.15
CA LYS A 415 0.66 12.00 14.75
C LYS A 415 1.16 12.59 16.06
N PRO A 416 0.96 13.89 16.35
CA PRO A 416 1.24 14.42 17.67
C PRO A 416 0.54 13.50 18.67
N LYS A 417 1.30 12.95 19.59
CA LYS A 417 0.77 12.13 20.68
C LYS A 417 -0.27 13.02 21.36
N ALA A 418 -1.55 12.73 21.17
CA ALA A 418 -2.59 13.33 21.96
C ALA A 418 -2.16 13.16 23.42
N LYS A 419 -1.89 14.27 24.11
CA LYS A 419 -1.67 14.23 25.54
C LYS A 419 -2.87 13.51 26.10
N ARG A 420 -2.66 12.29 26.64
CA ARG A 420 -3.67 11.63 27.45
C ARG A 420 -3.94 12.61 28.58
N LEU A 421 -5.04 13.31 28.49
CA LEU A 421 -5.61 13.97 29.65
C LEU A 421 -5.71 12.87 30.70
N ARG A 422 -4.86 12.94 31.71
CA ARG A 422 -5.01 12.11 32.92
C ARG A 422 -6.45 12.36 33.35
N ARG A 423 -7.30 11.35 33.26
CA ARG A 423 -8.57 11.36 34.00
C ARG A 423 -8.19 11.70 35.43
N ARG A 424 -8.69 12.82 35.93
CA ARG A 424 -8.68 13.09 37.36
C ARG A 424 -9.37 11.90 38.01
N PRO A 425 -8.84 11.32 39.09
CA PRO A 425 -9.59 10.35 39.87
C PRO A 425 -10.88 11.05 40.30
N ASP A 426 -12.00 10.36 40.12
CA ASP A 426 -13.31 10.79 40.63
C ASP A 426 -13.19 11.08 42.12
N PRO A 427 -13.71 12.22 42.63
CA PRO A 427 -13.72 12.47 44.05
C PRO A 427 -14.57 11.40 44.71
N VAL A 428 -13.97 10.69 45.64
CA VAL A 428 -14.61 9.72 46.51
C VAL A 428 -15.85 10.39 47.12
N ALA A 429 -17.03 9.79 46.91
CA ALA A 429 -18.27 10.19 47.51
C ALA A 429 -18.15 10.13 49.03
N ALA A 430 -17.98 11.26 49.66
CA ALA A 430 -18.26 11.44 51.10
C ALA A 430 -19.76 11.56 51.28
N GLY A 431 -20.34 10.59 51.93
CA GLY A 431 -21.75 10.54 52.21
C GLY A 431 -22.27 11.74 53.04
N CYS A 432 -23.39 12.26 52.64
CA CYS A 432 -24.31 12.97 53.52
C CYS A 432 -25.71 12.40 53.32
N ALA A 433 -26.14 11.68 54.31
CA ALA A 433 -27.51 11.33 54.51
C ALA A 433 -28.28 12.56 55.07
N VAL A 434 -29.26 13.07 54.36
CA VAL A 434 -30.45 13.70 54.96
C VAL A 434 -31.59 13.53 53.94
N GLY A 435 -32.68 12.91 54.40
CA GLY A 435 -33.88 12.66 53.65
C GLY A 435 -34.74 13.91 53.47
N CYS A 436 -35.54 13.87 52.42
CA CYS A 436 -36.89 14.45 52.39
C CYS A 436 -37.62 13.86 51.20
N GLY A 437 -38.81 13.34 51.50
CA GLY A 437 -39.73 12.74 50.58
C GLY A 437 -40.59 13.74 49.82
N GLY A 438 -41.24 13.24 48.78
CA GLY A 438 -42.43 13.88 48.18
C GLY A 438 -42.44 13.77 46.64
N PRO A 439 -43.58 13.40 46.04
CA PRO A 439 -43.66 12.98 44.65
C PRO A 439 -44.09 14.12 43.73
N GLY A 440 -43.75 13.95 42.45
CA GLY A 440 -44.46 14.59 41.33
C GLY A 440 -43.79 15.79 40.73
N CYS A 441 -43.51 15.65 39.46
CA CYS A 441 -43.83 16.64 38.43
C CYS A 441 -43.39 16.15 37.05
N CYS A 442 -44.36 15.79 36.25
CA CYS A 442 -44.31 15.84 34.80
C CYS A 442 -44.00 17.27 34.36
N TRP A 443 -43.19 17.43 33.32
CA TRP A 443 -43.32 18.57 32.43
C TRP A 443 -43.07 18.18 31.01
N GLU A 444 -44.16 18.30 30.25
CA GLU A 444 -44.22 18.35 28.79
C GLU A 444 -43.60 19.62 28.26
N GLY A 445 -43.12 19.56 27.01
CA GLY A 445 -43.30 20.62 26.04
C GLY A 445 -42.22 21.67 25.97
N CYS A 446 -41.52 21.66 24.82
CA CYS A 446 -41.28 22.89 24.04
C CYS A 446 -40.81 22.54 22.62
N CYS A 447 -41.80 22.41 21.73
CA CYS A 447 -41.62 22.74 20.31
C CYS A 447 -41.38 24.24 20.17
N ARG A 448 -40.39 24.64 19.38
CA ARG A 448 -40.38 25.96 18.76
C ARG A 448 -40.18 25.80 17.27
N PRO A 449 -41.04 26.43 16.45
CA PRO A 449 -40.91 26.54 15.01
C PRO A 449 -40.19 27.84 14.59
N GLY A 450 -39.58 27.81 13.40
CA GLY A 450 -39.44 29.00 12.55
C GLY A 450 -38.17 29.81 12.75
N VAL A 451 -37.23 29.66 11.83
CA VAL A 451 -36.35 30.76 11.41
C VAL A 451 -36.32 30.76 9.89
N ASP A 452 -36.96 31.80 9.32
CA ASP A 452 -36.91 32.17 7.91
C ASP A 452 -35.49 32.58 7.51
N TRP A 453 -35.04 32.12 6.34
CA TRP A 453 -33.84 32.65 5.69
C TRP A 453 -34.21 33.72 4.69
N PRO A 454 -33.64 34.92 4.78
CA PRO A 454 -33.82 35.92 3.75
C PRO A 454 -32.95 35.58 2.52
N GLY A 455 -33.55 35.76 1.35
CA GLY A 455 -32.89 35.65 0.07
C GLY A 455 -31.76 36.68 -0.06
N ALA A 456 -30.65 36.21 -0.61
CA ALA A 456 -29.56 37.09 -1.05
C ALA A 456 -29.34 36.87 -2.53
N ASP A 457 -29.66 37.89 -3.31
CA ASP A 457 -29.31 38.06 -4.71
C ASP A 457 -27.78 38.04 -4.87
N TRP A 458 -27.27 37.22 -5.78
CA TRP A 458 -25.87 37.25 -6.19
C TRP A 458 -25.76 38.09 -7.48
N PRO A 459 -24.92 39.14 -7.54
CA PRO A 459 -24.64 39.83 -8.77
C PRO A 459 -23.73 39.02 -9.68
N CYS A 460 -24.06 38.98 -10.96
CA CYS A 460 -23.19 38.53 -12.04
C CYS A 460 -21.91 39.37 -12.04
N VAL A 461 -20.76 38.71 -11.87
CA VAL A 461 -19.46 39.36 -12.10
C VAL A 461 -18.88 38.77 -13.38
N ASP A 462 -18.78 39.67 -14.40
CA ASP A 462 -18.09 39.41 -15.66
C ASP A 462 -16.60 39.14 -15.42
N TRP A 463 -16.10 38.05 -15.94
CA TRP A 463 -14.67 37.74 -15.97
C TRP A 463 -14.08 38.26 -17.28
N PRO A 464 -13.01 39.10 -17.27
CA PRO A 464 -12.32 39.48 -18.47
C PRO A 464 -11.54 38.33 -19.08
N GLY A 465 -11.67 38.18 -20.40
CA GLY A 465 -11.07 37.14 -21.19
C GLY A 465 -9.53 37.17 -21.17
N VAL A 466 -8.93 35.98 -20.98
CA VAL A 466 -7.54 35.73 -21.30
C VAL A 466 -7.51 34.99 -22.66
N GLY A 467 -7.12 35.77 -23.68
CA GLY A 467 -6.98 35.25 -25.03
C GLY A 467 -5.80 34.26 -25.14
N TRP A 468 -6.06 33.14 -25.78
CA TRP A 468 -5.03 32.24 -26.28
C TRP A 468 -4.65 32.69 -27.71
N PRO A 469 -3.34 32.67 -28.09
CA PRO A 469 -2.94 32.99 -29.45
C PRO A 469 -3.32 31.83 -30.40
N GLY A 470 -3.79 32.26 -31.58
CA GLY A 470 -4.42 31.42 -32.57
C GLY A 470 -3.54 30.33 -33.18
N ALA A 471 -4.22 29.34 -33.68
CA ALA A 471 -3.76 28.48 -34.75
C ALA A 471 -4.69 28.71 -35.96
N ASP A 472 -4.21 29.47 -36.94
CA ASP A 472 -4.78 29.54 -38.29
C ASP A 472 -4.42 28.25 -39.03
N GLY A 473 -5.42 27.76 -39.78
CA GLY A 473 -5.21 26.76 -40.83
C GLY A 473 -6.51 26.09 -41.27
N PRO A 474 -6.86 26.19 -42.54
CA PRO A 474 -8.21 25.88 -43.06
C PRO A 474 -8.38 24.44 -43.55
N CYS A 475 -9.63 24.06 -43.70
CA CYS A 475 -10.32 22.92 -44.31
C CYS A 475 -10.51 21.68 -43.44
#